data_cc7327c2bd851fe52b6a5a145b03bcd9
#
_entry.id   cc7327c2bd851fe52b6a5a145b03bcd9
#
_cell.length_a   1.000
_cell.length_b   1.000
_cell.length_c   1.000
_cell.angle_alpha   90.00
_cell.angle_beta   90.00
_cell.angle_gamma   90.00
#
_symmetry.space_group_name_H-M   'P 1'
#
loop_
_entity.id
_entity.type
_entity.pdbx_description
1 polymer ?
#
loop_
_entity_poly.entity_id
_entity_poly.type
_entity_poly.pdbx_seq_one_letter_code
_entity_poly.pdbx_strand_id
1 'polypeptide(L)'
;NKRKLDPDDRSIAIHVCQSPQREVEILPDRLLAMLQDDPTLTPRDIVVMVADIDSYSPFIQAVFGSATGDRYLPYAISDRRARQSHPALQAFISLLSLPDSRFISEDVLALLDVPVLAARFSINEEGLRYLRQWVNESGVRWGIDDDNVQEFELPATGQHTWQFGLTRMLLGYAMESIHGEWNDVLPYDESSGLIAELVGHLASLLMQLNRWRRALMQPRPLEEWLPICREMLNDFFLPDSETEAAMALIEKQWQAIVDEGVNSHYHEAVPLSLLRDELTQRLDQERISQRFLAGPVNICTLMPMRSIPFKVVCLLGMNDGIYPRALPPLGFDLMSAQPKRGDRSRRDDDRYLFLEALMSAQSRLYISYIGRSIQDNSERFPSVLVQELVDYIGQSHYLPGDEACNCDESERRVKAHITCHHSRMPFDPVNYVPDELQSYAREWLPAAKNAGTPQTDFIQALEPRAIDTLTFEQLQRFWAHPVRAFFQQRLQVNFRSEESEIPDAEPFILDGLERFKLNSQLLNALVDEED
;
A
#
# COMPACT_ATOMS: atom_id res chain seq x y z
N ASN A 1 33.92 27.35 26.57
CA ASN A 1 32.93 28.41 26.77
C ASN A 1 31.63 28.00 26.04
N LYS A 2 30.59 27.65 26.79
CA LYS A 2 29.27 27.42 26.26
C LYS A 2 28.63 28.74 25.80
N ARG A 3 27.77 28.70 24.79
CA ARG A 3 27.00 29.85 24.31
C ARG A 3 25.62 29.88 25.00
N LYS A 4 25.11 31.08 25.26
CA LYS A 4 23.76 31.24 25.80
C LYS A 4 22.75 30.98 24.70
N LEU A 5 21.77 30.07 24.97
CA LEU A 5 20.64 29.79 24.11
C LEU A 5 19.49 30.73 24.50
N ASP A 6 18.82 31.30 23.51
CA ASP A 6 17.59 32.06 23.75
C ASP A 6 16.47 31.09 24.13
N PRO A 7 15.70 31.33 25.21
CA PRO A 7 14.57 30.48 25.59
C PRO A 7 13.51 30.36 24.50
N ASP A 8 13.40 31.34 23.61
CA ASP A 8 12.44 31.39 22.53
C ASP A 8 13.02 30.85 21.20
N ASP A 9 14.27 30.38 21.19
CA ASP A 9 14.88 29.78 20.01
C ASP A 9 14.23 28.45 19.68
N ARG A 10 13.63 28.37 18.49
CA ARG A 10 13.00 27.21 17.90
C ARG A 10 13.63 26.81 16.57
N SER A 11 14.88 27.22 16.36
CA SER A 11 15.60 26.92 15.11
C SER A 11 15.85 25.42 14.92
N ILE A 12 16.01 24.65 16.01
CA ILE A 12 16.19 23.19 15.98
C ILE A 12 15.19 22.56 16.97
N ALA A 13 14.38 21.64 16.48
CA ALA A 13 13.44 20.87 17.30
C ALA A 13 13.50 19.37 16.96
N ILE A 14 13.62 18.55 18.02
CA ILE A 14 13.63 17.09 17.92
C ILE A 14 12.28 16.57 18.41
N HIS A 15 11.55 15.86 17.57
CA HIS A 15 10.21 15.34 17.85
C HIS A 15 10.23 13.84 18.06
N VAL A 16 9.81 13.40 19.24
CA VAL A 16 9.72 11.98 19.62
C VAL A 16 8.28 11.53 19.44
N CYS A 17 8.07 10.62 18.48
CA CYS A 17 6.76 10.11 18.10
C CYS A 17 6.61 8.63 18.48
N GLN A 18 5.39 8.08 18.35
CA GLN A 18 5.10 6.71 18.79
C GLN A 18 4.92 5.72 17.62
N SER A 19 4.73 6.23 16.40
CA SER A 19 4.56 5.42 15.20
C SER A 19 4.87 6.24 13.95
N PRO A 20 5.13 5.60 12.79
CA PRO A 20 5.30 6.32 11.52
C PRO A 20 4.07 7.14 11.15
N GLN A 21 2.86 6.59 11.34
CA GLN A 21 1.62 7.31 11.11
C GLN A 21 1.52 8.54 12.01
N ARG A 22 1.78 8.39 13.33
CA ARG A 22 1.71 9.51 14.28
C ARG A 22 2.77 10.58 13.98
N GLU A 23 3.94 10.17 13.55
CA GLU A 23 5.01 11.08 13.11
C GLU A 23 4.55 11.94 11.93
N VAL A 24 3.88 11.32 10.95
CA VAL A 24 3.32 12.03 9.79
C VAL A 24 2.10 12.88 10.16
N GLU A 25 1.26 12.48 11.13
CA GLU A 25 0.11 13.27 11.63
C GLU A 25 0.55 14.55 12.34
N ILE A 26 1.67 14.51 13.06
CA ILE A 26 2.21 15.67 13.79
C ILE A 26 2.84 16.69 12.84
N LEU A 27 3.44 16.24 11.77
CA LEU A 27 4.17 17.11 10.84
C LEU A 27 3.30 18.27 10.28
N PRO A 28 2.09 18.05 9.70
CA PRO A 28 1.22 19.13 9.22
C PRO A 28 0.88 20.14 10.32
N ASP A 29 0.62 19.69 11.54
CA ASP A 29 0.33 20.57 12.66
C ASP A 29 1.53 21.51 12.93
N ARG A 30 2.75 20.99 12.89
CA ARG A 30 3.97 21.82 13.08
C ARG A 30 4.21 22.75 11.90
N LEU A 31 4.00 22.27 10.67
CA LEU A 31 4.13 23.12 9.47
C LEU A 31 3.11 24.25 9.45
N LEU A 32 1.86 23.97 9.83
CA LEU A 32 0.82 25.00 9.95
C LEU A 32 1.18 26.04 11.03
N ALA A 33 1.66 25.61 12.18
CA ALA A 33 2.14 26.53 13.21
C ALA A 33 3.29 27.43 12.68
N MET A 34 4.27 26.84 11.98
CA MET A 34 5.39 27.61 11.40
C MET A 34 4.92 28.63 10.35
N LEU A 35 3.93 28.26 9.52
CA LEU A 35 3.34 29.15 8.51
C LEU A 35 2.51 30.28 9.13
N GLN A 36 1.90 30.05 10.32
CA GLN A 36 1.21 31.09 11.08
C GLN A 36 2.17 32.04 11.77
N ASP A 37 3.28 31.53 12.31
CA ASP A 37 4.31 32.33 13.01
C ASP A 37 5.07 33.23 12.04
N ASP A 38 5.34 32.76 10.82
CA ASP A 38 6.09 33.50 9.81
C ASP A 38 5.27 33.65 8.52
N PRO A 39 4.59 34.79 8.32
CA PRO A 39 3.82 35.08 7.12
C PRO A 39 4.65 35.14 5.82
N THR A 40 5.97 35.18 5.90
CA THR A 40 6.89 35.16 4.73
C THR A 40 7.24 33.75 4.30
N LEU A 41 6.92 32.73 5.12
CA LEU A 41 7.13 31.33 4.81
C LEU A 41 6.04 30.84 3.85
N THR A 42 6.45 30.13 2.83
CA THR A 42 5.53 29.52 1.85
C THR A 42 5.78 28.00 1.75
N PRO A 43 4.81 27.18 1.31
CA PRO A 43 4.99 25.74 1.18
C PRO A 43 6.22 25.32 0.37
N ARG A 44 6.59 26.08 -0.65
CA ARG A 44 7.78 25.83 -1.48
C ARG A 44 9.12 26.02 -0.73
N ASP A 45 9.12 26.75 0.38
CA ASP A 45 10.31 27.01 1.20
C ASP A 45 10.57 25.85 2.18
N ILE A 46 9.71 24.83 2.16
CA ILE A 46 9.73 23.68 3.07
C ILE A 46 10.11 22.42 2.30
N VAL A 47 11.08 21.70 2.81
CA VAL A 47 11.42 20.34 2.34
C VAL A 47 11.28 19.34 3.47
N VAL A 48 10.69 18.19 3.16
CA VAL A 48 10.57 17.04 4.07
C VAL A 48 11.39 15.91 3.49
N MET A 49 12.43 15.52 4.18
CA MET A 49 13.31 14.43 3.78
C MET A 49 13.07 13.21 4.67
N VAL A 50 12.87 12.06 4.05
CA VAL A 50 12.56 10.80 4.75
C VAL A 50 13.67 9.78 4.48
N ALA A 51 14.05 9.04 5.51
CA ALA A 51 15.09 8.01 5.36
C ALA A 51 14.67 6.90 4.38
N ASP A 52 13.40 6.49 4.46
CA ASP A 52 12.76 5.53 3.56
C ASP A 52 11.39 6.05 3.12
N ILE A 53 11.33 6.64 1.93
CA ILE A 53 10.11 7.25 1.39
C ILE A 53 9.04 6.20 1.06
N ASP A 54 9.45 4.99 0.70
CA ASP A 54 8.50 3.95 0.28
C ASP A 54 7.65 3.47 1.47
N SER A 55 8.25 3.33 2.66
CA SER A 55 7.53 2.98 3.89
C SER A 55 6.65 4.11 4.44
N TYR A 56 7.02 5.37 4.19
CA TYR A 56 6.28 6.55 4.67
C TYR A 56 5.21 7.06 3.70
N SER A 57 5.36 6.81 2.40
CA SER A 57 4.46 7.32 1.36
C SER A 57 2.97 7.02 1.59
N PRO A 58 2.56 5.83 2.04
CA PRO A 58 1.15 5.54 2.34
C PRO A 58 0.59 6.43 3.45
N PHE A 59 1.36 6.65 4.53
CA PHE A 59 0.96 7.51 5.64
C PHE A 59 0.90 8.98 5.23
N ILE A 60 1.86 9.44 4.41
CA ILE A 60 1.87 10.80 3.87
C ILE A 60 0.62 11.04 3.02
N GLN A 61 0.28 10.11 2.13
CA GLN A 61 -0.91 10.22 1.30
C GLN A 61 -2.19 10.21 2.13
N ALA A 62 -2.28 9.34 3.14
CA ALA A 62 -3.44 9.26 4.02
C ALA A 62 -3.65 10.56 4.81
N VAL A 63 -2.59 11.16 5.36
CA VAL A 63 -2.68 12.34 6.22
C VAL A 63 -2.80 13.63 5.42
N PHE A 64 -1.88 13.88 4.48
CA PHE A 64 -1.89 15.11 3.68
C PHE A 64 -3.01 15.11 2.63
N GLY A 65 -3.34 13.95 2.05
CA GLY A 65 -4.39 13.80 1.05
C GLY A 65 -5.81 13.90 1.61
N SER A 66 -6.02 13.55 2.90
CA SER A 66 -7.33 13.68 3.56
C SER A 66 -7.58 15.07 4.14
N ALA A 67 -6.57 15.92 4.24
CA ALA A 67 -6.70 17.26 4.79
C ALA A 67 -7.52 18.16 3.88
N THR A 68 -8.50 18.88 4.44
CA THR A 68 -9.40 19.79 3.71
C THR A 68 -9.44 21.17 4.37
N GLY A 69 -9.89 22.19 3.61
CA GLY A 69 -10.05 23.56 4.11
C GLY A 69 -8.75 24.19 4.58
N ASP A 70 -8.79 24.83 5.76
CA ASP A 70 -7.65 25.57 6.31
C ASP A 70 -6.44 24.71 6.70
N ARG A 71 -6.62 23.38 6.72
CA ARG A 71 -5.55 22.42 7.02
C ARG A 71 -4.87 21.86 5.78
N TYR A 72 -5.41 22.16 4.61
CA TYR A 72 -4.83 21.67 3.36
C TYR A 72 -3.48 22.31 3.09
N LEU A 73 -2.45 21.48 3.06
CA LEU A 73 -1.10 21.85 2.64
C LEU A 73 -0.82 21.17 1.29
N PRO A 74 -0.59 21.95 0.23
CA PRO A 74 -0.19 21.35 -1.04
C PRO A 74 1.15 20.63 -0.87
N TYR A 75 1.22 19.38 -1.29
CA TYR A 75 2.42 18.54 -1.16
C TYR A 75 2.72 17.79 -2.45
N ALA A 76 3.97 17.43 -2.63
CA ALA A 76 4.42 16.55 -3.71
C ALA A 76 5.42 15.55 -3.16
N ILE A 77 5.18 14.26 -3.43
CA ILE A 77 6.10 13.18 -3.06
C ILE A 77 7.00 12.93 -4.27
N SER A 78 8.27 13.19 -4.12
CA SER A 78 9.31 12.91 -5.12
C SER A 78 10.03 11.59 -4.77
N ASP A 79 10.70 11.00 -5.74
CA ASP A 79 11.55 9.82 -5.56
C ASP A 79 10.84 8.50 -5.21
N ARG A 80 9.55 8.37 -5.51
CA ARG A 80 8.86 7.07 -5.42
C ARG A 80 9.42 6.12 -6.47
N ARG A 81 9.54 4.85 -6.11
CA ARG A 81 9.88 3.81 -7.09
C ARG A 81 8.84 3.77 -8.19
N ALA A 82 9.29 3.70 -9.44
CA ALA A 82 8.40 3.72 -10.60
C ALA A 82 7.32 2.64 -10.49
N ARG A 83 7.69 1.42 -10.15
CA ARG A 83 6.78 0.28 -10.01
C ARG A 83 5.66 0.49 -8.98
N GLN A 84 5.96 1.14 -7.85
CA GLN A 84 4.97 1.41 -6.80
C GLN A 84 4.09 2.63 -7.11
N SER A 85 4.52 3.47 -8.04
CA SER A 85 3.79 4.69 -8.37
C SER A 85 2.71 4.47 -9.44
N HIS A 86 2.80 3.39 -10.22
CA HIS A 86 1.87 3.16 -11.32
C HIS A 86 1.40 1.69 -11.44
N PRO A 87 0.08 1.41 -11.27
CA PRO A 87 -0.46 0.04 -11.29
C PRO A 87 -0.13 -0.74 -12.57
N ALA A 88 -0.06 -0.07 -13.73
CA ALA A 88 0.24 -0.72 -15.00
C ALA A 88 1.66 -1.33 -15.05
N LEU A 89 2.64 -0.73 -14.36
CA LEU A 89 3.99 -1.30 -14.25
C LEU A 89 3.96 -2.62 -13.48
N GLN A 90 3.19 -2.66 -12.39
CA GLN A 90 3.02 -3.89 -11.61
C GLN A 90 2.28 -4.96 -12.42
N ALA A 91 1.20 -4.59 -13.12
CA ALA A 91 0.47 -5.52 -13.97
C ALA A 91 1.36 -6.11 -15.08
N PHE A 92 2.23 -5.30 -15.70
CA PHE A 92 3.16 -5.81 -16.71
C PHE A 92 4.14 -6.84 -16.14
N ILE A 93 4.70 -6.59 -14.94
CA ILE A 93 5.56 -7.58 -14.25
C ILE A 93 4.78 -8.87 -13.94
N SER A 94 3.51 -8.76 -13.52
CA SER A 94 2.65 -9.92 -13.28
C SER A 94 2.41 -10.71 -14.57
N LEU A 95 2.20 -10.03 -15.71
CA LEU A 95 2.07 -10.68 -17.02
C LEU A 95 3.34 -11.41 -17.45
N LEU A 96 4.54 -10.91 -17.09
CA LEU A 96 5.79 -11.64 -17.34
C LEU A 96 5.94 -12.90 -16.46
N SER A 97 5.11 -13.07 -15.46
CA SER A 97 5.09 -14.27 -14.61
C SER A 97 4.09 -15.34 -15.09
N LEU A 98 3.39 -15.12 -16.20
CA LEU A 98 2.39 -16.05 -16.76
C LEU A 98 2.91 -17.48 -16.96
N PRO A 99 4.17 -17.75 -17.41
CA PRO A 99 4.67 -19.10 -17.54
C PRO A 99 4.60 -19.93 -16.25
N ASP A 100 4.83 -19.28 -15.11
CA ASP A 100 4.89 -19.91 -13.79
C ASP A 100 3.53 -19.79 -13.03
N SER A 101 2.54 -19.14 -13.64
CA SER A 101 1.26 -18.85 -13.00
C SER A 101 0.35 -20.08 -12.91
N ARG A 102 -0.27 -20.25 -11.75
CA ARG A 102 -1.37 -21.21 -11.55
C ARG A 102 -2.73 -20.67 -12.00
N PHE A 103 -2.82 -19.44 -12.46
CA PHE A 103 -4.06 -18.77 -12.83
C PHE A 103 -5.12 -18.81 -11.73
N ILE A 104 -4.71 -18.51 -10.50
CA ILE A 104 -5.61 -18.34 -9.37
C ILE A 104 -6.64 -17.26 -9.73
N SER A 105 -7.90 -17.48 -9.39
CA SER A 105 -8.99 -16.59 -9.78
C SER A 105 -8.76 -15.15 -9.31
N GLU A 106 -8.27 -14.94 -8.10
CA GLU A 106 -7.97 -13.60 -7.57
C GLU A 106 -6.83 -12.91 -8.32
N ASP A 107 -5.77 -13.65 -8.69
CA ASP A 107 -4.63 -13.08 -9.43
C ASP A 107 -5.06 -12.58 -10.83
N VAL A 108 -5.93 -13.36 -11.51
CA VAL A 108 -6.45 -12.96 -12.82
C VAL A 108 -7.41 -11.78 -12.71
N LEU A 109 -8.27 -11.76 -11.69
CA LEU A 109 -9.20 -10.65 -11.46
C LEU A 109 -8.48 -9.38 -11.00
N ALA A 110 -7.37 -9.51 -10.26
CA ALA A 110 -6.53 -8.38 -9.87
C ALA A 110 -5.88 -7.65 -11.07
N LEU A 111 -5.64 -8.33 -12.18
CA LEU A 111 -5.22 -7.67 -13.41
C LEU A 111 -6.28 -6.68 -13.92
N LEU A 112 -7.57 -7.00 -13.74
CA LEU A 112 -8.70 -6.15 -14.14
C LEU A 112 -8.93 -4.94 -13.20
N ASP A 113 -8.29 -4.91 -12.02
CA ASP A 113 -8.28 -3.72 -11.17
C ASP A 113 -7.41 -2.60 -11.78
N VAL A 114 -6.63 -2.89 -12.80
CA VAL A 114 -5.84 -1.90 -13.54
C VAL A 114 -6.69 -1.33 -14.69
N PRO A 115 -7.13 -0.05 -14.61
CA PRO A 115 -8.14 0.50 -15.51
C PRO A 115 -7.78 0.38 -16.99
N VAL A 116 -6.52 0.61 -17.34
CA VAL A 116 -6.04 0.55 -18.75
C VAL A 116 -5.97 -0.88 -19.31
N LEU A 117 -5.86 -1.88 -18.44
CA LEU A 117 -5.96 -3.29 -18.81
C LEU A 117 -7.43 -3.69 -18.93
N ALA A 118 -8.27 -3.35 -17.98
CA ALA A 118 -9.71 -3.60 -18.03
C ALA A 118 -10.36 -2.95 -19.27
N ALA A 119 -9.99 -1.70 -19.58
CA ALA A 119 -10.45 -0.97 -20.76
C ALA A 119 -10.07 -1.67 -22.07
N ARG A 120 -8.90 -2.31 -22.14
CA ARG A 120 -8.45 -3.08 -23.33
C ARG A 120 -9.40 -4.22 -23.65
N PHE A 121 -10.01 -4.81 -22.64
CA PHE A 121 -11.00 -5.90 -22.77
C PHE A 121 -12.45 -5.42 -22.62
N SER A 122 -12.70 -4.10 -22.66
CA SER A 122 -14.03 -3.50 -22.57
C SER A 122 -14.77 -3.86 -21.26
N ILE A 123 -14.04 -4.04 -20.17
CA ILE A 123 -14.57 -4.32 -18.83
C ILE A 123 -14.51 -3.04 -18.01
N ASN A 124 -15.65 -2.55 -17.54
CA ASN A 124 -15.75 -1.41 -16.63
C ASN A 124 -15.89 -1.88 -15.17
N GLU A 125 -15.90 -0.93 -14.22
CA GLU A 125 -16.00 -1.24 -12.79
C GLU A 125 -17.27 -2.03 -12.41
N GLU A 126 -18.40 -1.74 -13.04
CA GLU A 126 -19.64 -2.46 -12.82
C GLU A 126 -19.54 -3.89 -13.36
N GLY A 127 -19.01 -4.05 -14.57
CA GLY A 127 -18.74 -5.36 -15.17
C GLY A 127 -17.77 -6.20 -14.33
N LEU A 128 -16.73 -5.59 -13.76
CA LEU A 128 -15.80 -6.29 -12.89
C LEU A 128 -16.48 -6.83 -11.62
N ARG A 129 -17.42 -6.09 -11.03
CA ARG A 129 -18.21 -6.58 -9.88
C ARG A 129 -19.04 -7.81 -10.24
N TYR A 130 -19.70 -7.81 -11.41
CA TYR A 130 -20.43 -8.99 -11.89
C TYR A 130 -19.46 -10.16 -12.14
N LEU A 131 -18.32 -9.92 -12.78
CA LEU A 131 -17.35 -10.98 -13.05
C LEU A 131 -16.80 -11.61 -11.77
N ARG A 132 -16.52 -10.84 -10.72
CA ARG A 132 -16.11 -11.37 -9.42
C ARG A 132 -17.16 -12.30 -8.83
N GLN A 133 -18.43 -11.90 -8.87
CA GLN A 133 -19.53 -12.74 -8.42
C GLN A 133 -19.63 -14.01 -9.26
N TRP A 134 -19.68 -13.89 -10.59
CA TRP A 134 -19.86 -15.02 -11.50
C TRP A 134 -18.70 -16.03 -11.44
N VAL A 135 -17.47 -15.56 -11.34
CA VAL A 135 -16.28 -16.41 -11.20
C VAL A 135 -16.37 -17.23 -9.91
N ASN A 136 -16.77 -16.61 -8.81
CA ASN A 136 -16.94 -17.32 -7.53
C ASN A 136 -18.07 -18.36 -7.60
N GLU A 137 -19.26 -17.97 -8.08
CA GLU A 137 -20.48 -18.79 -8.09
C GLU A 137 -20.42 -19.89 -9.16
N SER A 138 -19.75 -19.65 -10.30
CA SER A 138 -19.52 -20.68 -11.31
C SER A 138 -18.50 -21.73 -10.89
N GLY A 139 -17.79 -21.50 -9.78
CA GLY A 139 -16.88 -22.46 -9.18
C GLY A 139 -15.46 -22.43 -9.75
N VAL A 140 -15.04 -21.34 -10.41
CA VAL A 140 -13.65 -21.14 -10.83
C VAL A 140 -12.76 -20.96 -9.58
N ARG A 141 -11.62 -21.63 -9.55
CA ARG A 141 -10.63 -21.49 -8.49
C ARG A 141 -9.24 -21.20 -9.05
N TRP A 142 -8.74 -22.07 -9.91
CA TRP A 142 -7.41 -21.95 -10.50
C TRP A 142 -7.28 -22.80 -11.77
N GLY A 143 -6.20 -22.60 -12.53
CA GLY A 143 -5.94 -23.35 -13.76
C GLY A 143 -6.76 -22.86 -14.96
N ILE A 144 -6.14 -22.70 -16.12
CA ILE A 144 -6.86 -22.31 -17.33
C ILE A 144 -7.75 -23.45 -17.82
N ASP A 145 -7.15 -24.62 -17.95
CA ASP A 145 -7.75 -25.86 -18.48
C ASP A 145 -7.07 -27.07 -17.84
N ASP A 146 -7.55 -28.26 -18.15
CA ASP A 146 -7.00 -29.52 -17.64
C ASP A 146 -5.56 -29.76 -18.09
N ASP A 147 -5.14 -29.31 -19.27
CA ASP A 147 -3.76 -29.40 -19.74
C ASP A 147 -2.83 -28.59 -18.82
N ASN A 148 -3.24 -27.38 -18.44
CA ASN A 148 -2.48 -26.55 -17.52
C ASN A 148 -2.40 -27.15 -16.11
N VAL A 149 -3.47 -27.80 -15.63
CA VAL A 149 -3.48 -28.50 -14.33
C VAL A 149 -2.49 -29.67 -14.33
N GLN A 150 -2.41 -30.44 -15.42
CA GLN A 150 -1.48 -31.57 -15.56
C GLN A 150 -0.02 -31.14 -15.59
N GLU A 151 0.30 -29.91 -16.07
CA GLU A 151 1.67 -29.38 -16.02
C GLU A 151 2.21 -29.26 -14.58
N PHE A 152 1.32 -29.11 -13.59
CA PHE A 152 1.65 -29.10 -12.16
C PHE A 152 1.65 -30.50 -11.52
N GLU A 153 1.60 -31.57 -12.32
CA GLU A 153 1.52 -32.97 -11.85
C GLU A 153 0.28 -33.25 -10.99
N LEU A 154 -0.81 -32.51 -11.22
CA LEU A 154 -2.08 -32.66 -10.52
C LEU A 154 -3.11 -33.38 -11.40
N PRO A 155 -4.09 -34.11 -10.80
CA PRO A 155 -5.12 -34.81 -11.56
C PRO A 155 -6.06 -33.79 -12.24
N ALA A 156 -6.27 -33.96 -13.53
CA ALA A 156 -7.28 -33.23 -14.29
C ALA A 156 -8.67 -33.77 -13.97
N THR A 157 -9.50 -32.96 -13.31
CA THR A 157 -10.85 -33.34 -12.90
C THR A 157 -11.92 -32.75 -13.81
N GLY A 158 -11.54 -31.86 -14.73
CA GLY A 158 -12.48 -31.12 -15.58
C GLY A 158 -13.26 -30.04 -14.82
N GLN A 159 -12.97 -29.82 -13.52
CA GLN A 159 -13.72 -28.91 -12.66
C GLN A 159 -12.80 -27.77 -12.13
N HIS A 160 -13.43 -26.68 -11.70
CA HIS A 160 -12.80 -25.55 -11.03
C HIS A 160 -11.78 -24.75 -11.86
N THR A 161 -11.57 -25.11 -13.12
CA THR A 161 -10.75 -24.36 -14.06
C THR A 161 -11.51 -23.17 -14.65
N TRP A 162 -10.78 -22.23 -15.23
CA TRP A 162 -11.38 -21.12 -15.97
C TRP A 162 -12.22 -21.62 -17.16
N GLN A 163 -11.77 -22.65 -17.86
CA GLN A 163 -12.53 -23.26 -18.94
C GLN A 163 -13.86 -23.85 -18.45
N PHE A 164 -13.85 -24.54 -17.30
CA PHE A 164 -15.05 -25.05 -16.66
C PHE A 164 -16.05 -23.95 -16.33
N GLY A 165 -15.61 -22.88 -15.63
CA GLY A 165 -16.47 -21.77 -15.27
C GLY A 165 -17.01 -21.00 -16.46
N LEU A 166 -16.17 -20.74 -17.50
CA LEU A 166 -16.63 -20.13 -18.74
C LEU A 166 -17.67 -21.00 -19.43
N THR A 167 -17.50 -22.34 -19.45
CA THR A 167 -18.48 -23.26 -20.04
C THR A 167 -19.82 -23.16 -19.31
N ARG A 168 -19.81 -23.11 -17.97
CA ARG A 168 -21.03 -22.92 -17.17
C ARG A 168 -21.72 -21.58 -17.47
N MET A 169 -20.97 -20.50 -17.55
CA MET A 169 -21.51 -19.17 -17.86
C MET A 169 -22.08 -19.09 -19.28
N LEU A 170 -21.41 -19.69 -20.28
CA LEU A 170 -21.88 -19.73 -21.65
C LEU A 170 -23.13 -20.63 -21.80
N LEU A 171 -23.18 -21.75 -21.07
CA LEU A 171 -24.37 -22.61 -21.03
C LEU A 171 -25.54 -21.87 -20.40
N GLY A 172 -25.36 -21.12 -19.30
CA GLY A 172 -26.41 -20.33 -18.67
C GLY A 172 -26.99 -19.23 -19.57
N TYR A 173 -26.21 -18.75 -20.56
CA TYR A 173 -26.75 -17.91 -21.63
C TYR A 173 -27.61 -18.69 -22.65
N ALA A 174 -27.24 -19.94 -22.93
CA ALA A 174 -27.87 -20.74 -23.97
C ALA A 174 -29.10 -21.57 -23.47
N MET A 175 -29.11 -21.97 -22.20
CA MET A 175 -30.14 -22.77 -21.58
C MET A 175 -30.24 -22.51 -20.07
N GLU A 176 -31.45 -22.63 -19.52
CA GLU A 176 -31.70 -22.53 -18.09
C GLU A 176 -31.31 -23.82 -17.37
N SER A 177 -30.82 -23.74 -16.13
CA SER A 177 -30.39 -24.90 -15.32
C SER A 177 -31.52 -25.88 -15.05
N ILE A 178 -32.78 -25.43 -15.06
CA ILE A 178 -33.98 -26.28 -14.93
C ILE A 178 -34.07 -27.37 -16.00
N HIS A 179 -33.40 -27.19 -17.16
CA HIS A 179 -33.35 -28.18 -18.23
C HIS A 179 -32.28 -29.25 -18.03
N GLY A 180 -31.57 -29.23 -16.90
CA GLY A 180 -30.55 -30.19 -16.52
C GLY A 180 -29.16 -29.88 -17.04
N GLU A 181 -28.29 -30.87 -16.99
CA GLU A 181 -26.87 -30.75 -17.36
C GLU A 181 -26.67 -31.01 -18.86
N TRP A 182 -25.64 -30.34 -19.41
CA TRP A 182 -25.17 -30.64 -20.76
C TRP A 182 -23.69 -31.09 -20.69
N ASN A 183 -23.41 -32.31 -21.14
CA ASN A 183 -22.08 -32.93 -21.02
C ASN A 183 -21.51 -32.87 -19.60
N ASP A 184 -22.29 -33.25 -18.61
CA ASP A 184 -21.96 -33.26 -17.18
C ASP A 184 -21.61 -31.87 -16.62
N VAL A 185 -22.06 -30.80 -17.28
CA VAL A 185 -21.85 -29.41 -16.85
C VAL A 185 -23.19 -28.74 -16.61
N LEU A 186 -23.42 -28.27 -15.38
CA LEU A 186 -24.61 -27.52 -14.99
C LEU A 186 -24.48 -26.03 -15.40
N PRO A 187 -25.47 -25.48 -16.14
CA PRO A 187 -25.49 -24.06 -16.50
C PRO A 187 -25.42 -23.12 -15.29
N TYR A 188 -24.88 -21.92 -15.48
CA TYR A 188 -24.92 -20.85 -14.50
C TYR A 188 -25.84 -19.73 -15.00
N ASP A 189 -27.05 -19.63 -14.45
CA ASP A 189 -28.14 -18.82 -14.99
C ASP A 189 -27.95 -17.31 -14.86
N GLU A 190 -27.23 -16.82 -13.84
CA GLU A 190 -27.05 -15.40 -13.58
C GLU A 190 -26.23 -14.68 -14.67
N SER A 191 -25.54 -15.41 -15.55
CA SER A 191 -24.78 -14.87 -16.68
C SER A 191 -25.66 -14.59 -17.91
N SER A 192 -26.98 -14.74 -17.82
CA SER A 192 -27.94 -14.55 -18.92
C SER A 192 -28.32 -13.06 -19.08
N GLY A 193 -28.92 -12.72 -20.24
CA GLY A 193 -29.50 -11.40 -20.50
C GLY A 193 -28.52 -10.39 -21.09
N LEU A 194 -28.78 -9.09 -20.84
CA LEU A 194 -28.05 -7.96 -21.45
C LEU A 194 -26.56 -7.85 -21.08
N ILE A 195 -26.16 -8.49 -19.99
CA ILE A 195 -24.77 -8.46 -19.48
C ILE A 195 -23.95 -9.68 -19.91
N ALA A 196 -24.54 -10.61 -20.67
CA ALA A 196 -23.84 -11.81 -21.16
C ALA A 196 -22.59 -11.51 -22.02
N GLU A 197 -22.50 -10.31 -22.61
CA GLU A 197 -21.33 -9.85 -23.35
C GLU A 197 -20.05 -9.86 -22.51
N LEU A 198 -20.18 -9.66 -21.18
CA LEU A 198 -19.05 -9.71 -20.25
C LEU A 198 -18.36 -11.08 -20.22
N VAL A 199 -19.09 -12.17 -20.42
CA VAL A 199 -18.50 -13.52 -20.51
C VAL A 199 -17.57 -13.60 -21.73
N GLY A 200 -17.95 -12.98 -22.85
CA GLY A 200 -17.12 -12.88 -24.05
C GLY A 200 -15.86 -12.05 -23.81
N HIS A 201 -15.96 -10.95 -23.08
CA HIS A 201 -14.82 -10.11 -22.70
C HIS A 201 -13.84 -10.87 -21.78
N LEU A 202 -14.36 -11.58 -20.77
CA LEU A 202 -13.55 -12.44 -19.91
C LEU A 202 -12.87 -13.57 -20.70
N ALA A 203 -13.61 -14.23 -21.60
CA ALA A 203 -13.05 -15.27 -22.46
C ALA A 203 -11.91 -14.72 -23.33
N SER A 204 -12.05 -13.49 -23.87
CA SER A 204 -11.02 -12.85 -24.66
C SER A 204 -9.74 -12.58 -23.84
N LEU A 205 -9.88 -12.13 -22.59
CA LEU A 205 -8.76 -11.97 -21.67
C LEU A 205 -8.06 -13.32 -21.44
N LEU A 206 -8.79 -14.36 -21.06
CA LEU A 206 -8.24 -15.68 -20.76
C LEU A 206 -7.54 -16.31 -21.97
N MET A 207 -8.08 -16.13 -23.17
CA MET A 207 -7.43 -16.58 -24.41
C MET A 207 -6.09 -15.85 -24.64
N GLN A 208 -6.04 -14.53 -24.39
CA GLN A 208 -4.79 -13.78 -24.50
C GLN A 208 -3.77 -14.21 -23.43
N LEU A 209 -4.20 -14.38 -22.17
CA LEU A 209 -3.34 -14.87 -21.10
C LEU A 209 -2.73 -16.23 -21.43
N ASN A 210 -3.54 -17.17 -21.93
CA ASN A 210 -3.06 -18.52 -22.31
C ASN A 210 -2.13 -18.48 -23.54
N ARG A 211 -2.44 -17.66 -24.54
CA ARG A 211 -1.58 -17.44 -25.71
C ARG A 211 -0.19 -16.96 -25.27
N TRP A 212 -0.17 -15.92 -24.41
CA TRP A 212 1.07 -15.34 -23.94
C TRP A 212 1.84 -16.25 -22.98
N ARG A 213 1.15 -16.98 -22.11
CA ARG A 213 1.77 -18.01 -21.29
C ARG A 213 2.65 -18.94 -22.14
N ARG A 214 2.04 -19.51 -23.20
CA ARG A 214 2.76 -20.45 -24.10
C ARG A 214 3.88 -19.77 -24.89
N ALA A 215 3.68 -18.56 -25.36
CA ALA A 215 4.68 -17.82 -26.11
C ALA A 215 5.91 -17.44 -25.26
N LEU A 216 5.71 -17.16 -23.98
CA LEU A 216 6.76 -16.74 -23.05
C LEU A 216 7.58 -17.90 -22.44
N MET A 217 7.12 -19.14 -22.56
CA MET A 217 7.84 -20.34 -22.06
C MET A 217 9.16 -20.61 -22.78
N GLN A 218 9.29 -20.18 -24.02
CA GLN A 218 10.44 -20.50 -24.86
C GLN A 218 11.60 -19.51 -24.64
N PRO A 219 12.79 -19.96 -24.24
CA PRO A 219 14.00 -19.13 -24.25
C PRO A 219 14.29 -18.59 -25.65
N ARG A 220 14.73 -17.34 -25.77
CA ARG A 220 15.00 -16.66 -27.06
C ARG A 220 16.26 -15.80 -26.98
N PRO A 221 16.92 -15.52 -28.11
CA PRO A 221 17.94 -14.50 -28.17
C PRO A 221 17.40 -13.14 -27.71
N LEU A 222 18.24 -12.32 -27.08
CA LEU A 222 17.82 -11.02 -26.50
C LEU A 222 17.13 -10.10 -27.51
N GLU A 223 17.60 -10.11 -28.76
CA GLU A 223 17.05 -9.27 -29.85
C GLU A 223 15.58 -9.59 -30.16
N GLU A 224 15.18 -10.85 -29.98
CA GLU A 224 13.79 -11.27 -30.24
C GLU A 224 12.82 -10.86 -29.11
N TRP A 225 13.32 -10.54 -27.94
CA TRP A 225 12.47 -10.14 -26.80
C TRP A 225 11.88 -8.74 -26.93
N LEU A 226 12.52 -7.83 -27.67
CA LEU A 226 12.02 -6.46 -27.81
C LEU A 226 10.68 -6.36 -28.56
N PRO A 227 10.51 -6.98 -29.75
CA PRO A 227 9.19 -6.99 -30.40
C PRO A 227 8.11 -7.69 -29.55
N ILE A 228 8.46 -8.71 -28.78
CA ILE A 228 7.56 -9.39 -27.85
C ILE A 228 7.06 -8.43 -26.77
N CYS A 229 7.94 -7.62 -26.16
CA CYS A 229 7.54 -6.62 -25.19
C CYS A 229 6.50 -5.64 -25.77
N ARG A 230 6.74 -5.12 -26.98
CA ARG A 230 5.83 -4.20 -27.66
C ARG A 230 4.49 -4.84 -27.99
N GLU A 231 4.50 -6.07 -28.47
CA GLU A 231 3.27 -6.82 -28.76
C GLU A 231 2.47 -7.06 -27.48
N MET A 232 3.10 -7.44 -26.35
CA MET A 232 2.44 -7.60 -25.05
C MET A 232 1.80 -6.30 -24.57
N LEU A 233 2.51 -5.17 -24.66
CA LEU A 233 1.97 -3.87 -24.26
C LEU A 233 0.71 -3.53 -25.07
N ASN A 234 0.72 -3.76 -26.38
CA ASN A 234 -0.43 -3.50 -27.26
C ASN A 234 -1.60 -4.47 -27.01
N ASP A 235 -1.31 -5.71 -26.66
CA ASP A 235 -2.33 -6.74 -26.45
C ASP A 235 -3.07 -6.57 -25.13
N PHE A 236 -2.40 -6.11 -24.09
CA PHE A 236 -2.96 -6.06 -22.73
C PHE A 236 -3.36 -4.66 -22.26
N PHE A 237 -2.83 -3.59 -22.85
CA PHE A 237 -3.09 -2.25 -22.36
C PHE A 237 -3.70 -1.35 -23.44
N LEU A 238 -4.65 -0.52 -23.01
CA LEU A 238 -5.16 0.60 -23.77
C LEU A 238 -4.75 1.89 -23.03
N PRO A 239 -3.55 2.44 -23.35
CA PRO A 239 -3.00 3.54 -22.59
C PRO A 239 -3.84 4.81 -22.72
N ASP A 240 -3.98 5.53 -21.61
CA ASP A 240 -4.43 6.91 -21.54
C ASP A 240 -3.23 7.86 -21.39
N SER A 241 -3.48 9.16 -21.33
CA SER A 241 -2.42 10.17 -21.22
C SER A 241 -1.55 10.02 -19.95
N GLU A 242 -2.09 9.42 -18.89
CA GLU A 242 -1.36 9.21 -17.64
C GLU A 242 -0.45 7.96 -17.71
N THR A 243 -0.93 6.91 -18.38
CA THR A 243 -0.22 5.63 -18.48
C THR A 243 0.77 5.56 -19.63
N GLU A 244 0.67 6.45 -20.64
CA GLU A 244 1.64 6.51 -21.75
C GLU A 244 3.10 6.61 -21.27
N ALA A 245 3.35 7.43 -20.24
CA ALA A 245 4.68 7.58 -19.65
C ALA A 245 5.18 6.29 -18.99
N ALA A 246 4.29 5.53 -18.34
CA ALA A 246 4.62 4.25 -17.73
C ALA A 246 4.95 3.18 -18.79
N MET A 247 4.17 3.13 -19.88
CA MET A 247 4.43 2.22 -21.00
C MET A 247 5.77 2.55 -21.69
N ALA A 248 6.04 3.82 -21.95
CA ALA A 248 7.32 4.27 -22.51
C ALA A 248 8.50 3.93 -21.58
N LEU A 249 8.32 3.97 -20.26
CA LEU A 249 9.34 3.58 -19.31
C LEU A 249 9.64 2.08 -19.39
N ILE A 250 8.62 1.22 -19.49
CA ILE A 250 8.80 -0.22 -19.68
C ILE A 250 9.62 -0.47 -20.95
N GLU A 251 9.20 0.11 -22.07
CA GLU A 251 9.85 -0.09 -23.35
C GLU A 251 11.31 0.41 -23.33
N LYS A 252 11.57 1.56 -22.72
CA LYS A 252 12.91 2.13 -22.56
C LYS A 252 13.83 1.20 -21.77
N GLN A 253 13.37 0.69 -20.61
CA GLN A 253 14.18 -0.19 -19.77
C GLN A 253 14.41 -1.55 -20.43
N TRP A 254 13.39 -2.07 -21.10
CA TRP A 254 13.51 -3.30 -21.87
C TRP A 254 14.50 -3.17 -23.03
N GLN A 255 14.41 -2.08 -23.80
CA GLN A 255 15.38 -1.78 -24.85
C GLN A 255 16.81 -1.70 -24.31
N ALA A 256 17.01 -1.05 -23.14
CA ALA A 256 18.32 -0.94 -22.53
C ALA A 256 18.91 -2.31 -22.15
N ILE A 257 18.08 -3.23 -21.62
CA ILE A 257 18.52 -4.62 -21.30
C ILE A 257 18.98 -5.34 -22.59
N VAL A 258 18.19 -5.24 -23.65
CA VAL A 258 18.50 -5.85 -24.94
C VAL A 258 19.79 -5.28 -25.53
N ASP A 259 19.92 -3.93 -25.55
CA ASP A 259 21.10 -3.25 -26.11
C ASP A 259 22.39 -3.61 -25.36
N GLU A 260 22.35 -3.71 -24.05
CA GLU A 260 23.50 -4.13 -23.23
C GLU A 260 23.94 -5.57 -23.54
N GLY A 261 22.97 -6.47 -23.70
CA GLY A 261 23.25 -7.85 -24.09
C GLY A 261 23.84 -7.95 -25.51
N VAL A 262 23.27 -7.23 -26.46
CA VAL A 262 23.77 -7.18 -27.84
C VAL A 262 25.19 -6.59 -27.89
N ASN A 263 25.42 -5.49 -27.18
CA ASN A 263 26.73 -4.83 -27.09
C ASN A 263 27.81 -5.72 -26.43
N SER A 264 27.39 -6.63 -25.55
CA SER A 264 28.31 -7.63 -24.95
C SER A 264 28.53 -8.86 -25.85
N HIS A 265 27.97 -8.86 -27.07
CA HIS A 265 28.04 -9.99 -28.00
C HIS A 265 27.47 -11.29 -27.45
N TYR A 266 26.44 -11.20 -26.61
CA TYR A 266 25.76 -12.37 -26.09
C TYR A 266 24.62 -12.79 -27.02
N HIS A 267 24.73 -13.97 -27.64
CA HIS A 267 23.80 -14.47 -28.66
C HIS A 267 23.05 -15.74 -28.25
N GLU A 268 23.26 -16.23 -27.04
CA GLU A 268 22.56 -17.41 -26.56
C GLU A 268 21.12 -17.08 -26.16
N ALA A 269 20.26 -18.09 -26.21
CA ALA A 269 18.87 -17.92 -25.80
C ALA A 269 18.76 -17.67 -24.28
N VAL A 270 18.02 -16.65 -23.91
CA VAL A 270 17.80 -16.21 -22.52
C VAL A 270 16.37 -16.54 -22.10
N PRO A 271 16.16 -17.20 -20.94
CA PRO A 271 14.82 -17.39 -20.41
C PRO A 271 14.20 -16.07 -19.92
N LEU A 272 12.89 -15.97 -19.99
CA LEU A 272 12.15 -14.78 -19.57
C LEU A 272 12.42 -14.37 -18.11
N SER A 273 12.65 -15.34 -17.22
CA SER A 273 12.90 -15.09 -15.80
C SER A 273 14.06 -14.11 -15.56
N LEU A 274 15.14 -14.22 -16.32
CA LEU A 274 16.28 -13.29 -16.22
C LEU A 274 15.89 -11.87 -16.65
N LEU A 275 15.14 -11.74 -17.74
CA LEU A 275 14.66 -10.44 -18.22
C LEU A 275 13.67 -9.80 -17.25
N ARG A 276 12.75 -10.60 -16.71
CA ARG A 276 11.78 -10.14 -15.70
C ARG A 276 12.49 -9.64 -14.45
N ASP A 277 13.47 -10.39 -13.94
CA ASP A 277 14.19 -10.04 -12.72
C ASP A 277 15.02 -8.76 -12.93
N GLU A 278 15.71 -8.64 -14.07
CA GLU A 278 16.47 -7.44 -14.43
C GLU A 278 15.57 -6.22 -14.65
N LEU A 279 14.45 -6.38 -15.37
CA LEU A 279 13.47 -5.31 -15.55
C LEU A 279 12.90 -4.87 -14.22
N THR A 280 12.54 -5.81 -13.34
CA THR A 280 12.02 -5.53 -12.00
C THR A 280 13.03 -4.70 -11.21
N GLN A 281 14.29 -5.10 -11.21
CA GLN A 281 15.35 -4.38 -10.53
C GLN A 281 15.53 -2.96 -11.08
N ARG A 282 15.49 -2.77 -12.40
CA ARG A 282 15.61 -1.46 -13.04
C ARG A 282 14.43 -0.56 -12.71
N LEU A 283 13.20 -1.08 -12.79
CA LEU A 283 12.01 -0.33 -12.43
C LEU A 283 11.97 0.04 -10.93
N ASP A 284 12.55 -0.79 -10.05
CA ASP A 284 12.71 -0.47 -8.63
C ASP A 284 13.80 0.57 -8.37
N GLN A 285 14.79 0.69 -9.24
CA GLN A 285 15.83 1.72 -9.17
C GLN A 285 15.40 3.04 -9.81
N GLU A 286 14.53 2.98 -10.84
CA GLU A 286 13.98 4.17 -11.48
C GLU A 286 13.04 4.90 -10.52
N ARG A 287 13.28 6.18 -10.38
CA ARG A 287 12.48 7.07 -9.54
C ARG A 287 11.74 8.05 -10.41
N ILE A 288 10.42 8.07 -10.28
CA ILE A 288 9.61 9.09 -10.97
C ILE A 288 9.73 10.38 -10.19
N SER A 289 10.54 11.29 -10.71
CA SER A 289 10.60 12.66 -10.21
C SER A 289 9.39 13.42 -10.72
N GLN A 290 8.35 13.54 -9.90
CA GLN A 290 7.28 14.51 -10.18
C GLN A 290 7.84 15.93 -10.08
N ARG A 291 7.19 16.90 -10.73
CA ARG A 291 7.63 18.31 -10.83
C ARG A 291 8.08 18.88 -9.48
N PHE A 292 9.40 18.86 -9.29
CA PHE A 292 10.05 19.38 -8.12
C PHE A 292 10.04 20.92 -8.13
N LEU A 293 9.87 21.56 -6.96
CA LEU A 293 9.82 23.02 -6.78
C LEU A 293 8.62 23.75 -7.45
N ALA A 294 7.55 23.07 -7.79
CA ALA A 294 6.40 23.70 -8.45
C ALA A 294 5.44 24.45 -7.50
N GLY A 295 5.82 24.66 -6.21
CA GLY A 295 5.04 25.43 -5.24
C GLY A 295 4.52 24.67 -4.01
N PRO A 296 4.34 23.33 -4.01
CA PRO A 296 3.92 22.56 -2.83
C PRO A 296 5.11 22.29 -1.87
N VAL A 297 4.79 21.76 -0.68
CA VAL A 297 5.77 21.15 0.23
C VAL A 297 6.40 19.96 -0.49
N ASN A 298 7.72 19.95 -0.59
CA ASN A 298 8.44 18.88 -1.27
C ASN A 298 8.80 17.78 -0.28
N ILE A 299 8.34 16.54 -0.54
CA ILE A 299 8.63 15.36 0.27
C ILE A 299 9.48 14.41 -0.57
N CYS A 300 10.67 14.06 -0.09
CA CYS A 300 11.65 13.29 -0.86
C CYS A 300 12.55 12.43 0.03
N THR A 301 13.42 11.63 -0.59
CA THR A 301 14.51 10.96 0.13
C THR A 301 15.66 11.94 0.41
N LEU A 302 16.56 11.60 1.35
CA LEU A 302 17.71 12.42 1.69
C LEU A 302 18.71 12.65 0.53
N MET A 303 18.55 11.99 -0.62
CA MET A 303 19.58 11.97 -1.68
C MET A 303 19.47 13.03 -2.78
N PRO A 304 18.31 13.50 -3.26
CA PRO A 304 18.22 14.29 -4.50
C PRO A 304 18.55 15.77 -4.36
N MET A 305 18.51 16.31 -3.15
CA MET A 305 18.47 17.75 -2.87
C MET A 305 19.76 18.32 -2.33
N ARG A 306 20.89 17.83 -2.81
CA ARG A 306 22.20 18.31 -2.33
C ARG A 306 22.35 19.83 -2.50
N SER A 307 22.66 20.48 -1.38
CA SER A 307 23.05 21.89 -1.36
C SER A 307 22.01 22.92 -1.82
N ILE A 308 20.72 22.55 -1.91
CA ILE A 308 19.66 23.53 -2.15
C ILE A 308 19.23 24.10 -0.80
N PRO A 309 19.29 25.43 -0.59
CA PRO A 309 18.85 26.04 0.66
C PRO A 309 17.32 26.10 0.75
N PHE A 310 16.78 25.68 1.91
CA PHE A 310 15.36 25.80 2.26
C PHE A 310 15.22 26.57 3.57
N LYS A 311 14.13 27.32 3.73
CA LYS A 311 13.88 27.98 5.02
C LYS A 311 13.64 26.95 6.12
N VAL A 312 12.88 25.90 5.81
CA VAL A 312 12.56 24.82 6.74
C VAL A 312 12.97 23.48 6.16
N VAL A 313 13.76 22.72 6.91
CA VAL A 313 14.13 21.34 6.58
C VAL A 313 13.55 20.41 7.65
N CYS A 314 12.80 19.40 7.22
CA CYS A 314 12.23 18.38 8.08
C CYS A 314 12.87 17.03 7.75
N LEU A 315 13.39 16.33 8.77
CA LEU A 315 13.97 14.97 8.65
C LEU A 315 13.11 14.00 9.43
N LEU A 316 12.47 13.04 8.74
CA LEU A 316 11.58 12.05 9.34
C LEU A 316 12.20 10.64 9.34
N GLY A 317 11.78 9.81 10.30
CA GLY A 317 12.21 8.43 10.41
C GLY A 317 13.68 8.28 10.80
N MET A 318 14.22 9.23 11.57
CA MET A 318 15.62 9.24 11.98
C MET A 318 15.89 8.28 13.14
N ASN A 319 15.59 7.01 12.95
CA ASN A 319 15.77 5.95 13.93
C ASN A 319 17.11 5.22 13.78
N ASP A 320 17.61 4.69 14.90
CA ASP A 320 18.73 3.76 14.90
C ASP A 320 18.38 2.49 14.09
N GLY A 321 19.35 1.98 13.32
CA GLY A 321 19.17 0.85 12.41
C GLY A 321 18.47 1.20 11.08
N ILE A 322 17.81 2.37 10.97
CA ILE A 322 17.20 2.84 9.71
C ILE A 322 18.13 3.85 9.02
N TYR A 323 18.67 4.79 9.79
CA TYR A 323 19.60 5.79 9.28
C TYR A 323 20.79 5.97 10.24
N PRO A 324 22.06 5.99 9.77
CA PRO A 324 22.48 5.75 8.38
C PRO A 324 22.16 4.33 7.89
N ARG A 325 21.86 4.21 6.59
CA ARG A 325 21.44 2.95 5.98
C ARG A 325 22.59 1.95 5.96
N ALA A 326 22.33 0.72 6.38
CA ALA A 326 23.24 -0.39 6.28
C ALA A 326 22.76 -1.34 5.17
N LEU A 327 23.53 -1.46 4.09
CA LEU A 327 23.31 -2.49 3.09
C LEU A 327 24.25 -3.66 3.37
N PRO A 328 23.75 -4.90 3.40
CA PRO A 328 24.62 -6.06 3.49
C PRO A 328 25.58 -6.07 2.27
N PRO A 329 26.87 -6.28 2.49
CA PRO A 329 27.84 -6.34 1.40
C PRO A 329 27.51 -7.51 0.46
N LEU A 330 27.76 -7.31 -0.83
CA LEU A 330 27.67 -8.39 -1.81
C LEU A 330 28.75 -9.43 -1.50
N GLY A 331 28.45 -10.73 -1.69
CA GLY A 331 29.37 -11.82 -1.33
C GLY A 331 30.73 -11.78 -2.03
N PHE A 332 30.84 -11.04 -3.14
CA PHE A 332 32.08 -10.82 -3.87
C PHE A 332 32.74 -9.46 -3.60
N ASP A 333 32.20 -8.65 -2.69
CA ASP A 333 32.75 -7.34 -2.36
C ASP A 333 34.00 -7.45 -1.49
N LEU A 334 35.17 -7.33 -2.12
CA LEU A 334 36.45 -7.36 -1.43
C LEU A 334 36.70 -6.11 -0.58
N MET A 335 36.05 -4.98 -0.85
CA MET A 335 36.19 -3.75 -0.07
C MET A 335 35.57 -3.89 1.32
N SER A 336 34.49 -4.67 1.44
CA SER A 336 33.85 -4.92 2.74
C SER A 336 34.75 -5.71 3.70
N ALA A 337 35.57 -6.65 3.15
CA ALA A 337 36.49 -7.47 3.94
C ALA A 337 37.76 -6.69 4.36
N GLN A 338 38.28 -5.83 3.48
CA GLN A 338 39.51 -5.05 3.71
C GLN A 338 39.34 -3.60 3.22
N PRO A 339 38.61 -2.75 3.96
CA PRO A 339 38.37 -1.37 3.55
C PRO A 339 39.68 -0.57 3.52
N LYS A 340 39.91 0.15 2.44
CA LYS A 340 41.06 1.06 2.26
C LYS A 340 40.61 2.50 2.31
N ARG A 341 41.55 3.40 2.62
CA ARG A 341 41.25 4.84 2.59
C ARG A 341 40.89 5.28 1.16
N GLY A 342 39.70 5.82 1.01
CA GLY A 342 39.15 6.23 -0.28
C GLY A 342 38.10 5.27 -0.85
N ASP A 343 37.92 4.08 -0.28
CA ASP A 343 36.82 3.20 -0.63
C ASP A 343 35.49 3.86 -0.25
N ARG A 344 34.49 3.67 -1.07
CA ARG A 344 33.14 4.22 -0.85
C ARG A 344 32.42 3.42 0.23
N SER A 345 31.92 4.12 1.24
CA SER A 345 31.08 3.57 2.31
C SER A 345 29.70 4.23 2.28
N ARG A 346 28.65 3.43 2.15
CA ARG A 346 27.26 3.93 2.22
C ARG A 346 26.99 4.69 3.51
N ARG A 347 27.54 4.20 4.61
CA ARG A 347 27.41 4.83 5.93
C ARG A 347 28.05 6.21 5.96
N ASP A 348 29.20 6.38 5.34
CA ASP A 348 29.89 7.68 5.29
C ASP A 348 29.19 8.63 4.31
N ASP A 349 28.68 8.11 3.20
CA ASP A 349 27.82 8.88 2.29
C ASP A 349 26.58 9.42 3.02
N ASP A 350 25.88 8.60 3.82
CA ASP A 350 24.70 9.01 4.58
C ASP A 350 25.05 10.04 5.69
N ARG A 351 26.22 9.92 6.34
CA ARG A 351 26.72 10.93 7.28
C ARG A 351 26.93 12.29 6.59
N TYR A 352 27.50 12.25 5.40
CA TYR A 352 27.70 13.46 4.61
C TYR A 352 26.38 14.08 4.15
N LEU A 353 25.42 13.26 3.72
CA LEU A 353 24.07 13.69 3.36
C LEU A 353 23.33 14.33 4.54
N PHE A 354 23.47 13.79 5.75
CA PHE A 354 22.92 14.38 6.96
C PHE A 354 23.52 15.76 7.24
N LEU A 355 24.83 15.91 7.10
CA LEU A 355 25.50 17.20 7.25
C LEU A 355 25.02 18.22 6.19
N GLU A 356 24.87 17.79 4.92
CA GLU A 356 24.35 18.64 3.86
C GLU A 356 22.91 19.07 4.15
N ALA A 357 22.06 18.20 4.66
CA ALA A 357 20.69 18.52 5.07
C ALA A 357 20.67 19.56 6.20
N LEU A 358 21.52 19.39 7.23
CA LEU A 358 21.69 20.37 8.30
C LEU A 358 22.09 21.75 7.75
N MET A 359 23.07 21.79 6.86
CA MET A 359 23.60 23.04 6.29
C MET A 359 22.62 23.69 5.30
N SER A 360 21.66 22.96 4.76
CA SER A 360 20.63 23.49 3.86
C SER A 360 19.50 24.22 4.59
N ALA A 361 19.32 23.99 5.88
CA ALA A 361 18.32 24.66 6.71
C ALA A 361 18.72 26.11 6.99
N GLN A 362 17.91 27.09 6.55
CA GLN A 362 18.18 28.49 6.73
C GLN A 362 17.62 29.06 8.04
N SER A 363 16.43 28.64 8.45
CA SER A 363 15.75 29.17 9.62
C SER A 363 15.31 28.10 10.62
N ARG A 364 14.78 26.98 10.16
CA ARG A 364 14.27 25.92 11.05
C ARG A 364 14.68 24.52 10.57
N LEU A 365 15.10 23.70 11.53
CA LEU A 365 15.39 22.29 11.36
C LEU A 365 14.48 21.46 12.27
N TYR A 366 13.59 20.68 11.66
CA TYR A 366 12.72 19.74 12.31
C TYR A 366 13.27 18.33 12.13
N ILE A 367 13.49 17.58 13.21
CA ILE A 367 13.93 16.18 13.14
C ILE A 367 12.94 15.34 13.94
N SER A 368 12.49 14.23 13.38
CA SER A 368 11.60 13.32 14.10
C SER A 368 12.06 11.88 14.02
N TYR A 369 11.73 11.13 15.07
CA TYR A 369 11.99 9.70 15.16
C TYR A 369 10.92 9.00 16.03
N ILE A 370 10.83 7.67 15.88
CA ILE A 370 9.92 6.84 16.66
C ILE A 370 10.63 6.42 17.95
N GLY A 371 10.17 6.93 19.10
CA GLY A 371 10.79 6.66 20.40
C GLY A 371 10.31 5.38 21.09
N ARG A 372 9.25 4.73 20.58
CA ARG A 372 8.72 3.49 21.16
C ARG A 372 8.19 2.54 20.08
N SER A 373 8.30 1.25 20.36
CA SER A 373 7.72 0.19 19.51
C SER A 373 6.20 0.10 19.72
N ILE A 374 5.46 -0.06 18.61
CA ILE A 374 4.00 -0.25 18.65
C ILE A 374 3.64 -1.61 19.23
N GLN A 375 4.48 -2.63 19.00
CA GLN A 375 4.19 -4.03 19.36
C GLN A 375 4.29 -4.27 20.87
N ASP A 376 5.40 -3.83 21.48
CA ASP A 376 5.76 -4.18 22.87
C ASP A 376 6.05 -2.96 23.75
N ASN A 377 5.87 -1.74 23.20
CA ASN A 377 6.16 -0.47 23.87
C ASN A 377 7.61 -0.33 24.38
N SER A 378 8.54 -1.12 23.84
CA SER A 378 9.96 -0.98 24.13
C SER A 378 10.50 0.36 23.63
N GLU A 379 11.50 0.89 24.33
CA GLU A 379 12.16 2.14 23.95
C GLU A 379 12.98 1.95 22.66
N ARG A 380 12.88 2.92 21.75
CA ARG A 380 13.68 3.01 20.53
C ARG A 380 14.51 4.27 20.56
N PHE A 381 15.71 4.17 20.03
CA PHE A 381 16.67 5.25 20.02
C PHE A 381 16.67 6.01 18.69
N PRO A 382 17.00 7.31 18.72
CA PRO A 382 17.25 8.06 17.49
C PRO A 382 18.50 7.52 16.78
N SER A 383 18.64 7.86 15.51
CA SER A 383 19.89 7.70 14.78
C SER A 383 21.09 8.24 15.57
N VAL A 384 22.22 7.54 15.50
CA VAL A 384 23.48 7.99 16.11
C VAL A 384 23.83 9.42 15.71
N LEU A 385 23.53 9.82 14.46
CA LEU A 385 23.80 11.17 13.97
C LEU A 385 22.94 12.24 14.65
N VAL A 386 21.67 11.91 14.92
CA VAL A 386 20.77 12.79 15.68
C VAL A 386 21.22 12.87 17.13
N GLN A 387 21.63 11.75 17.73
CA GLN A 387 22.15 11.73 19.09
C GLN A 387 23.44 12.57 19.21
N GLU A 388 24.38 12.43 18.27
CA GLU A 388 25.60 13.23 18.22
C GLU A 388 25.31 14.74 18.10
N LEU A 389 24.29 15.12 17.29
CA LEU A 389 23.85 16.51 17.17
C LEU A 389 23.27 17.04 18.50
N VAL A 390 22.38 16.28 19.14
CA VAL A 390 21.77 16.64 20.43
C VAL A 390 22.82 16.78 21.51
N ASP A 391 23.80 15.89 21.56
CA ASP A 391 24.90 15.91 22.49
C ASP A 391 25.82 17.15 22.26
N TYR A 392 26.13 17.44 20.99
CA TYR A 392 26.89 18.61 20.62
C TYR A 392 26.20 19.90 21.04
N ILE A 393 24.88 20.05 20.83
CA ILE A 393 24.13 21.23 21.25
C ILE A 393 24.12 21.34 22.78
N GLY A 394 23.85 20.24 23.51
CA GLY A 394 23.87 20.22 24.97
C GLY A 394 25.23 20.62 25.59
N GLN A 395 26.32 20.17 24.94
CA GLN A 395 27.69 20.50 25.39
C GLN A 395 28.11 21.91 25.02
N SER A 396 27.59 22.50 23.95
CA SER A 396 28.01 23.80 23.43
C SER A 396 27.15 24.96 23.91
N HIS A 397 25.94 24.71 24.45
CA HIS A 397 24.99 25.75 24.87
C HIS A 397 24.55 25.61 26.34
N TYR A 398 23.95 26.67 26.88
CA TYR A 398 23.27 26.67 28.17
C TYR A 398 22.04 27.58 28.14
N LEU A 399 21.01 27.28 28.94
CA LEU A 399 19.81 28.10 29.09
C LEU A 399 20.04 29.23 30.12
N PRO A 400 19.31 30.37 29.99
CA PRO A 400 19.37 31.42 31.02
C PRO A 400 19.05 30.87 32.41
N GLY A 401 19.91 31.22 33.38
CA GLY A 401 19.82 30.73 34.77
C GLY A 401 20.69 29.50 35.05
N ASP A 402 21.31 28.90 34.03
CA ASP A 402 22.19 27.74 34.18
C ASP A 402 23.69 28.13 34.28
N GLU A 403 24.00 29.42 34.41
CA GLU A 403 25.39 29.91 34.45
C GLU A 403 26.21 29.31 35.62
N ALA A 404 25.51 28.95 36.72
CA ALA A 404 26.12 28.36 37.91
C ALA A 404 25.83 26.86 38.08
N CYS A 405 25.09 26.24 37.15
CA CYS A 405 24.71 24.82 37.22
C CYS A 405 25.87 23.90 36.88
N ASN A 406 25.82 22.67 37.37
CA ASN A 406 26.71 21.60 36.93
C ASN A 406 26.55 21.38 35.41
N CYS A 407 27.66 21.09 34.73
CA CYS A 407 27.68 20.86 33.28
C CYS A 407 26.65 19.80 32.83
N ASP A 408 26.52 18.71 33.56
CA ASP A 408 25.60 17.60 33.21
C ASP A 408 24.12 18.00 33.38
N GLU A 409 23.79 18.85 34.34
CA GLU A 409 22.45 19.36 34.56
C GLU A 409 22.06 20.38 33.51
N SER A 410 22.96 21.32 33.20
CA SER A 410 22.78 22.29 32.12
C SER A 410 22.60 21.59 30.75
N GLU A 411 23.41 20.56 30.48
CA GLU A 411 23.26 19.74 29.26
C GLU A 411 21.90 19.07 29.17
N ARG A 412 21.42 18.42 30.26
CA ARG A 412 20.08 17.80 30.29
C ARG A 412 18.96 18.81 30.04
N ARG A 413 19.06 20.01 30.59
CA ARG A 413 18.05 21.06 30.39
C ARG A 413 18.02 21.54 28.95
N VAL A 414 19.16 21.73 28.32
CA VAL A 414 19.24 22.10 26.89
C VAL A 414 18.67 21.01 26.02
N LYS A 415 19.02 19.75 26.25
CA LYS A 415 18.44 18.59 25.52
C LYS A 415 16.93 18.51 25.67
N ALA A 416 16.42 18.69 26.91
CA ALA A 416 14.98 18.70 27.16
C ALA A 416 14.27 19.87 26.48
N HIS A 417 14.94 21.04 26.37
CA HIS A 417 14.37 22.22 25.71
C HIS A 417 14.18 22.03 24.21
N ILE A 418 15.11 21.35 23.53
CA ILE A 418 15.03 21.12 22.09
C ILE A 418 14.26 19.85 21.73
N THR A 419 13.84 19.03 22.71
CA THR A 419 13.16 17.74 22.48
C THR A 419 11.69 17.82 22.88
N CYS A 420 10.81 17.54 21.93
CA CYS A 420 9.37 17.55 22.09
C CYS A 420 8.82 16.11 22.08
N HIS A 421 8.16 15.68 23.15
CA HIS A 421 7.53 14.38 23.24
C HIS A 421 6.04 14.48 22.90
N HIS A 422 5.60 13.70 21.93
CA HIS A 422 4.21 13.68 21.49
C HIS A 422 3.41 12.54 22.11
N SER A 423 2.12 12.80 22.36
CA SER A 423 1.20 11.76 22.82
C SER A 423 0.96 10.69 21.75
N ARG A 424 0.64 9.47 22.21
CA ARG A 424 0.40 8.33 21.33
C ARG A 424 -0.86 8.50 20.49
N MET A 425 -1.92 9.06 21.07
CA MET A 425 -3.23 9.13 20.44
C MET A 425 -3.56 10.54 19.95
N PRO A 426 -4.12 10.71 18.75
CA PRO A 426 -4.49 12.02 18.23
C PRO A 426 -5.57 12.71 19.07
N PHE A 427 -6.38 11.95 19.79
CA PHE A 427 -7.45 12.44 20.68
C PHE A 427 -7.02 12.63 22.14
N ASP A 428 -5.72 12.60 22.46
CA ASP A 428 -5.24 12.93 23.79
C ASP A 428 -5.52 14.41 24.10
N PRO A 429 -6.14 14.75 25.25
CA PRO A 429 -6.41 16.12 25.65
C PRO A 429 -5.20 17.07 25.62
N VAL A 430 -4.00 16.55 25.88
CA VAL A 430 -2.75 17.32 25.84
C VAL A 430 -2.50 17.95 24.47
N ASN A 431 -2.94 17.29 23.38
CA ASN A 431 -2.77 17.82 22.02
C ASN A 431 -3.62 19.07 21.73
N TYR A 432 -4.58 19.43 22.60
CA TYR A 432 -5.53 20.54 22.40
C TYR A 432 -5.39 21.64 23.44
N VAL A 433 -4.35 21.58 24.24
CA VAL A 433 -3.97 22.69 25.10
C VAL A 433 -3.29 23.75 24.22
N PRO A 434 -3.69 25.04 24.33
CA PRO A 434 -3.04 26.10 23.55
C PRO A 434 -1.58 26.26 23.99
N ASP A 435 -0.70 25.65 23.26
CA ASP A 435 0.75 25.72 23.41
C ASP A 435 1.43 25.46 22.06
N GLU A 436 2.77 25.37 22.06
CA GLU A 436 3.58 25.11 20.88
C GLU A 436 3.31 23.75 20.23
N LEU A 437 2.70 22.81 20.94
CA LEU A 437 2.42 21.44 20.46
C LEU A 437 0.97 21.23 20.07
N GLN A 438 0.15 22.27 20.04
CA GLN A 438 -1.26 22.20 19.72
C GLN A 438 -1.52 21.54 18.36
N SER A 439 -2.48 20.60 18.34
CA SER A 439 -2.97 19.99 17.12
C SER A 439 -4.09 20.81 16.47
N TYR A 440 -4.07 20.87 15.15
CA TYR A 440 -5.13 21.48 14.31
C TYR A 440 -6.20 20.46 13.88
N ALA A 441 -6.09 19.19 14.30
CA ALA A 441 -7.02 18.10 13.97
C ALA A 441 -8.32 18.21 14.78
N ARG A 442 -9.18 19.20 14.44
CA ARG A 442 -10.42 19.52 15.17
C ARG A 442 -11.44 18.39 15.21
N GLU A 443 -11.37 17.45 14.29
CA GLU A 443 -12.21 16.25 14.25
C GLU A 443 -12.06 15.38 15.50
N TRP A 444 -10.88 15.36 16.12
CA TRP A 444 -10.62 14.61 17.34
C TRP A 444 -10.94 15.38 18.64
N LEU A 445 -11.18 16.70 18.54
CA LEU A 445 -11.44 17.55 19.70
C LEU A 445 -12.65 17.10 20.54
N PRO A 446 -13.78 16.62 19.96
CA PRO A 446 -14.88 16.10 20.76
C PRO A 446 -14.49 14.89 21.59
N ALA A 447 -13.69 13.97 21.03
CA ALA A 447 -13.16 12.80 21.75
C ALA A 447 -12.22 13.23 22.89
N ALA A 448 -11.32 14.18 22.63
CA ALA A 448 -10.41 14.73 23.62
C ALA A 448 -11.15 15.40 24.79
N LYS A 449 -12.21 16.16 24.53
CA LYS A 449 -13.04 16.81 25.56
C LYS A 449 -13.83 15.83 26.41
N ASN A 450 -14.21 14.67 25.84
CA ASN A 450 -14.98 13.64 26.51
C ASN A 450 -14.09 12.55 27.13
N ALA A 451 -12.77 12.69 27.09
CA ALA A 451 -11.85 11.75 27.71
C ALA A 451 -12.14 11.59 29.20
N GLY A 452 -12.38 10.36 29.63
CA GLY A 452 -12.71 10.06 31.03
C GLY A 452 -14.16 10.30 31.46
N THR A 453 -15.06 10.74 30.56
CA THR A 453 -16.48 10.77 30.86
C THR A 453 -17.05 9.35 30.87
N PRO A 454 -17.93 9.00 31.84
CA PRO A 454 -18.59 7.70 31.83
C PRO A 454 -19.34 7.52 30.52
N GLN A 455 -19.20 6.37 29.90
CA GLN A 455 -20.01 6.00 28.74
C GLN A 455 -21.48 5.98 29.18
N THR A 456 -22.31 6.78 28.54
CA THR A 456 -23.76 6.59 28.57
C THR A 456 -24.10 5.37 27.72
N ASP A 457 -25.19 4.68 28.04
CA ASP A 457 -25.65 3.54 27.26
C ASP A 457 -25.68 3.92 25.76
N PHE A 458 -24.99 3.12 24.94
CA PHE A 458 -24.89 3.35 23.51
C PHE A 458 -26.27 3.33 22.82
N ILE A 459 -27.16 2.50 23.32
CA ILE A 459 -28.54 2.36 22.83
C ILE A 459 -29.49 2.65 23.97
N GLN A 460 -30.31 3.68 23.82
CA GLN A 460 -31.47 3.88 24.66
C GLN A 460 -32.51 2.79 24.38
N ALA A 461 -33.30 2.42 25.39
CA ALA A 461 -34.37 1.44 25.22
C ALA A 461 -35.30 1.90 24.06
N LEU A 462 -35.37 1.08 23.01
CA LEU A 462 -36.27 1.33 21.89
C LEU A 462 -37.72 1.12 22.31
N GLU A 463 -38.64 1.93 21.76
CA GLU A 463 -40.06 1.74 22.03
C GLU A 463 -40.53 0.32 21.66
N PRO A 464 -41.40 -0.29 22.50
CA PRO A 464 -41.92 -1.62 22.20
C PRO A 464 -42.66 -1.62 20.85
N ARG A 465 -42.34 -2.56 19.98
CA ARG A 465 -43.10 -2.77 18.73
C ARG A 465 -44.20 -3.79 18.98
N ALA A 466 -45.45 -3.41 18.70
CA ALA A 466 -46.55 -4.37 18.73
C ALA A 466 -46.36 -5.39 17.60
N ILE A 467 -46.41 -6.66 17.92
CA ILE A 467 -46.40 -7.77 16.97
C ILE A 467 -47.76 -8.44 17.07
N ASP A 468 -48.60 -8.24 16.06
CA ASP A 468 -49.97 -8.81 16.07
C ASP A 468 -49.96 -10.31 15.80
N THR A 469 -49.06 -10.80 14.95
CA THR A 469 -48.89 -12.21 14.63
C THR A 469 -47.42 -12.55 14.58
N LEU A 470 -47.04 -13.66 15.21
CA LEU A 470 -45.69 -14.21 15.22
C LEU A 470 -45.73 -15.58 14.50
N THR A 471 -44.99 -15.70 13.41
CA THR A 471 -44.83 -16.99 12.72
C THR A 471 -43.80 -17.87 13.45
N PHE A 472 -43.92 -19.19 13.25
CA PHE A 472 -42.97 -20.14 13.84
C PHE A 472 -41.55 -19.88 13.35
N GLU A 473 -41.36 -19.56 12.08
CA GLU A 473 -40.05 -19.19 11.51
C GLU A 473 -39.43 -17.94 12.15
N GLN A 474 -40.23 -16.90 12.40
CA GLN A 474 -39.77 -15.70 13.06
C GLN A 474 -39.29 -16.01 14.48
N LEU A 475 -40.01 -16.89 15.19
CA LEU A 475 -39.63 -17.33 16.51
C LEU A 475 -38.32 -18.13 16.47
N GLN A 476 -38.20 -19.06 15.53
CA GLN A 476 -37.02 -19.89 15.33
C GLN A 476 -35.78 -19.01 14.97
N ARG A 477 -35.91 -18.08 14.04
CA ARG A 477 -34.83 -17.15 13.67
C ARG A 477 -34.39 -16.27 14.84
N PHE A 478 -35.35 -15.82 15.65
CA PHE A 478 -35.02 -15.03 16.84
C PHE A 478 -34.19 -15.86 17.83
N TRP A 479 -34.65 -17.07 18.18
CA TRP A 479 -33.94 -17.92 19.14
C TRP A 479 -32.61 -18.45 18.61
N ALA A 480 -32.49 -18.66 17.30
CA ALA A 480 -31.22 -19.05 16.70
C ALA A 480 -30.14 -17.98 16.84
N HIS A 481 -30.50 -16.68 16.73
CA HIS A 481 -29.54 -15.58 16.89
C HIS A 481 -30.24 -14.27 17.25
N PRO A 482 -30.56 -14.03 18.53
CA PRO A 482 -31.32 -12.86 18.98
C PRO A 482 -30.68 -11.51 18.59
N VAL A 483 -29.35 -11.43 18.65
CA VAL A 483 -28.61 -10.21 18.29
C VAL A 483 -28.79 -9.88 16.79
N ARG A 484 -28.67 -10.87 15.91
CA ARG A 484 -28.91 -10.69 14.48
C ARG A 484 -30.36 -10.24 14.21
N ALA A 485 -31.34 -10.87 14.88
CA ALA A 485 -32.73 -10.50 14.78
C ALA A 485 -32.99 -9.04 15.23
N PHE A 486 -32.33 -8.60 16.30
CA PHE A 486 -32.38 -7.22 16.78
C PHE A 486 -31.86 -6.24 15.72
N PHE A 487 -30.66 -6.46 15.18
CA PHE A 487 -30.09 -5.59 14.16
C PHE A 487 -30.96 -5.54 12.89
N GLN A 488 -31.39 -6.69 12.39
CA GLN A 488 -32.17 -6.77 11.15
C GLN A 488 -33.59 -6.21 11.31
N GLN A 489 -34.30 -6.56 12.41
CA GLN A 489 -35.73 -6.23 12.55
C GLN A 489 -35.97 -4.90 13.23
N ARG A 490 -35.10 -4.51 14.18
CA ARG A 490 -35.27 -3.29 14.98
C ARG A 490 -34.44 -2.11 14.43
N LEU A 491 -33.22 -2.35 14.06
CA LEU A 491 -32.30 -1.33 13.54
C LEU A 491 -32.25 -1.28 12.02
N GLN A 492 -32.84 -2.27 11.32
CA GLN A 492 -32.84 -2.41 9.85
C GLN A 492 -31.41 -2.44 9.26
N VAL A 493 -30.46 -2.95 10.03
CA VAL A 493 -29.09 -3.11 9.61
C VAL A 493 -28.84 -4.57 9.22
N ASN A 494 -28.50 -4.77 7.98
CA ASN A 494 -28.04 -6.07 7.48
C ASN A 494 -26.52 -6.04 7.37
N PHE A 495 -25.84 -6.81 8.22
CA PHE A 495 -24.42 -7.10 8.02
C PHE A 495 -24.33 -8.09 6.86
N ARG A 496 -24.08 -7.58 5.66
CA ARG A 496 -23.60 -8.43 4.59
C ARG A 496 -22.13 -8.69 4.91
N SER A 497 -21.69 -9.94 4.93
CA SER A 497 -20.27 -10.23 4.84
C SER A 497 -19.88 -9.76 3.43
N GLU A 498 -19.23 -8.60 3.38
CA GLU A 498 -18.62 -8.15 2.15
C GLU A 498 -17.58 -9.19 1.77
N GLU A 499 -17.70 -9.66 0.55
CA GLU A 499 -16.72 -10.41 -0.23
C GLU A 499 -15.90 -11.43 0.59
N SER A 500 -16.41 -12.66 0.72
CA SER A 500 -15.48 -13.74 1.05
C SER A 500 -14.50 -13.85 -0.13
N GLU A 501 -13.21 -13.74 0.15
CA GLU A 501 -12.16 -14.05 -0.82
C GLU A 501 -12.51 -15.38 -1.52
N ILE A 502 -12.32 -15.43 -2.83
CA ILE A 502 -12.53 -16.66 -3.57
C ILE A 502 -11.49 -17.67 -3.08
N PRO A 503 -11.90 -18.84 -2.56
CA PRO A 503 -10.94 -19.81 -2.05
C PRO A 503 -9.96 -20.24 -3.15
N ASP A 504 -8.69 -20.22 -2.88
CA ASP A 504 -7.60 -20.67 -3.76
C ASP A 504 -7.29 -22.17 -3.61
N ALA A 505 -7.90 -22.81 -2.60
CA ALA A 505 -7.73 -24.23 -2.30
C ALA A 505 -9.07 -24.96 -2.27
N GLU A 506 -9.08 -26.17 -2.82
CA GLU A 506 -10.22 -27.06 -2.78
C GLU A 506 -10.12 -28.02 -1.59
N PRO A 507 -11.19 -28.19 -0.80
CA PRO A 507 -11.19 -29.19 0.25
C PRO A 507 -11.31 -30.59 -0.36
N PHE A 508 -10.33 -31.48 -0.09
CA PHE A 508 -10.43 -32.89 -0.48
C PHE A 508 -11.48 -33.67 0.31
N ILE A 509 -11.82 -33.19 1.49
CA ILE A 509 -12.81 -33.80 2.38
C ILE A 509 -13.62 -32.66 3.01
N LEU A 510 -14.95 -32.75 2.89
CA LEU A 510 -15.85 -31.81 3.54
C LEU A 510 -15.74 -31.96 5.08
N ASP A 511 -15.58 -30.86 5.77
CA ASP A 511 -15.65 -30.83 7.21
C ASP A 511 -17.08 -31.09 7.72
N GLY A 512 -17.25 -31.23 9.05
CA GLY A 512 -18.57 -31.51 9.62
C GLY A 512 -19.59 -30.39 9.39
N LEU A 513 -19.15 -29.12 9.30
CA LEU A 513 -20.01 -27.96 9.07
C LEU A 513 -20.42 -27.85 7.59
N GLU A 514 -19.50 -28.06 6.68
CA GLU A 514 -19.74 -28.04 5.25
C GLU A 514 -20.70 -29.17 4.84
N ARG A 515 -20.47 -30.37 5.36
CA ARG A 515 -21.39 -31.52 5.17
C ARG A 515 -22.78 -31.23 5.72
N PHE A 516 -22.88 -30.57 6.90
CA PHE A 516 -24.17 -30.19 7.47
C PHE A 516 -24.88 -29.15 6.59
N LYS A 517 -24.17 -28.15 6.09
CA LYS A 517 -24.73 -27.13 5.19
C LYS A 517 -25.25 -27.77 3.90
N LEU A 518 -24.45 -28.61 3.26
CA LEU A 518 -24.83 -29.32 2.04
C LEU A 518 -26.06 -30.19 2.27
N ASN A 519 -26.06 -31.01 3.31
CA ASN A 519 -27.19 -31.86 3.66
C ASN A 519 -28.45 -31.06 3.97
N SER A 520 -28.31 -29.89 4.63
CA SER A 520 -29.45 -29.02 4.91
C SER A 520 -30.01 -28.37 3.64
N GLN A 521 -29.16 -27.98 2.70
CA GLN A 521 -29.58 -27.45 1.40
C GLN A 521 -30.32 -28.54 0.57
N LEU A 522 -29.76 -29.75 0.49
CA LEU A 522 -30.39 -30.88 -0.20
C LEU A 522 -31.73 -31.24 0.43
N LEU A 523 -31.81 -31.24 1.76
CA LEU A 523 -33.07 -31.53 2.45
C LEU A 523 -34.15 -30.48 2.19
N ASN A 524 -33.76 -29.19 2.22
CA ASN A 524 -34.67 -28.09 1.92
C ASN A 524 -35.17 -28.17 0.48
N ALA A 525 -34.29 -28.44 -0.50
CA ALA A 525 -34.67 -28.62 -1.89
C ALA A 525 -35.66 -29.79 -2.08
N LEU A 526 -35.43 -30.91 -1.40
CA LEU A 526 -36.37 -32.08 -1.44
C LEU A 526 -37.73 -31.75 -0.81
N VAL A 527 -37.75 -30.92 0.24
CA VAL A 527 -39.02 -30.52 0.88
C VAL A 527 -39.78 -29.52 0.02
N ASP A 528 -39.07 -28.61 -0.65
CA ASP A 528 -39.68 -27.61 -1.54
C ASP A 528 -40.20 -28.23 -2.86
N GLU A 529 -39.69 -29.40 -3.30
CA GLU A 529 -40.21 -30.17 -4.45
C GLU A 529 -41.47 -31.01 -4.13
N GLU A 530 -41.78 -31.27 -2.85
CA GLU A 530 -42.97 -31.99 -2.41
C GLU A 530 -44.18 -31.09 -2.14
N ASP A 531 -44.03 -29.75 -2.12
CA ASP A 531 -45.12 -28.78 -2.02
C ASP A 531 -45.48 -28.19 -3.40
#